data_e0845462e6216d057237c8aba7b2744b
#
_entry.id   e0845462e6216d057237c8aba7b2744b
#
_cell.length_a   1.000
_cell.length_b   1.000
_cell.length_c   1.000
_cell.angle_alpha   90.00
_cell.angle_beta   90.00
_cell.angle_gamma   90.00
#
_symmetry.space_group_name_H-M   'P 1'
#
loop_
_entity.id
_entity.type
_entity.pdbx_description
1 polymer ?
#
loop_
_entity_poly.entity_id
_entity_poly.type
_entity_poly.pdbx_seq_one_letter_code
_entity_poly.pdbx_strand_id
1 'polypeptide(L)'
;NTGLIAYIQSSNFNKNILSNIRLLKSSEFKINYSIHTIENKNWNKEWEKNFKKVKIGDNCVIRAPFHKASKKDYEIIIMPEMSFGTGHHESTQLMIRYILDSNLTDLNVCDVGSGTGILSILSEKKGAKKVDAVDVDLRCYKNSIENFKRNQCSKIHVQHATSDTLIYNKYDLILCNITLNHLIDNFNNFKKMSSNNTELIISGFYKDDLKKVNTELKKYNFDFIDYKEKNNWISSKYCYNLNC
;
A
#
# COMPACT_ATOMS: atom_id res chain seq x y z
N ASN A 1 -10.94 -3.62 -37.94
CA ASN A 1 -9.77 -2.78 -38.26
C ASN A 1 -8.65 -3.15 -37.33
N THR A 2 -7.60 -3.75 -37.87
CA THR A 2 -6.35 -4.07 -37.15
C THR A 2 -5.34 -2.96 -37.46
N GLY A 3 -4.69 -2.43 -36.46
CA GLY A 3 -3.67 -1.38 -36.60
C GLY A 3 -2.39 -1.76 -35.88
N LEU A 4 -1.25 -1.24 -36.36
CA LEU A 4 0.06 -1.34 -35.72
C LEU A 4 0.54 0.04 -35.34
N ILE A 5 1.06 0.19 -34.13
CA ILE A 5 1.74 1.41 -33.69
C ILE A 5 3.20 1.06 -33.47
N ALA A 6 4.10 1.83 -34.08
CA ALA A 6 5.54 1.68 -33.89
C ALA A 6 6.13 3.01 -33.38
N TYR A 7 7.12 2.91 -32.50
CA TYR A 7 7.84 4.07 -31.94
C TYR A 7 9.30 4.01 -32.40
N ILE A 8 9.81 5.15 -32.83
CA ILE A 8 11.22 5.32 -33.18
C ILE A 8 11.73 6.64 -32.61
N GLN A 9 12.98 6.67 -32.17
CA GLN A 9 13.61 7.93 -31.75
C GLN A 9 13.74 8.90 -32.94
N SER A 10 13.43 10.17 -32.72
CA SER A 10 13.46 11.21 -33.77
C SER A 10 14.79 11.29 -34.50
N SER A 11 15.90 11.06 -33.79
CA SER A 11 17.25 10.99 -34.38
C SER A 11 17.44 9.83 -35.36
N ASN A 12 16.68 8.78 -35.20
CA ASN A 12 16.77 7.55 -36.02
C ASN A 12 15.64 7.48 -37.08
N PHE A 13 14.71 8.43 -37.05
CA PHE A 13 13.62 8.47 -38.01
C PHE A 13 14.06 9.11 -39.33
N ASN A 14 13.95 8.32 -40.40
CA ASN A 14 14.08 8.79 -41.78
C ASN A 14 12.87 8.29 -42.57
N LYS A 15 12.24 9.17 -43.37
CA LYS A 15 11.08 8.83 -44.21
C LYS A 15 11.35 7.62 -45.12
N ASN A 16 12.60 7.38 -45.51
CA ASN A 16 13.01 6.23 -46.29
C ASN A 16 12.78 4.87 -45.57
N ILE A 17 12.64 4.87 -44.28
CA ILE A 17 12.29 3.66 -43.51
C ILE A 17 10.94 3.12 -43.97
N LEU A 18 9.97 4.05 -44.20
CA LEU A 18 8.62 3.64 -44.67
C LEU A 18 8.64 3.07 -46.06
N SER A 19 9.50 3.55 -46.95
CA SER A 19 9.64 3.04 -48.31
C SER A 19 10.22 1.63 -48.36
N ASN A 20 10.82 1.15 -47.29
CA ASN A 20 11.40 -0.20 -47.18
C ASN A 20 10.43 -1.22 -46.55
N ILE A 21 9.26 -0.78 -46.07
CA ILE A 21 8.25 -1.67 -45.49
C ILE A 21 7.49 -2.36 -46.63
N ARG A 22 7.70 -3.66 -46.80
CA ARG A 22 7.07 -4.49 -47.89
C ARG A 22 5.55 -4.37 -47.88
N LEU A 23 4.90 -4.33 -46.69
CA LEU A 23 3.45 -4.22 -46.57
C LEU A 23 2.87 -2.91 -47.14
N LEU A 24 3.63 -1.80 -47.09
CA LEU A 24 3.20 -0.53 -47.70
C LEU A 24 3.29 -0.52 -49.24
N LYS A 25 3.97 -1.51 -49.81
CA LYS A 25 4.11 -1.70 -51.28
C LYS A 25 3.16 -2.75 -51.82
N SER A 26 2.37 -3.41 -50.96
CA SER A 26 1.44 -4.47 -51.39
C SER A 26 0.24 -3.86 -52.14
N SER A 27 -0.14 -4.49 -53.26
CA SER A 27 -1.37 -4.17 -53.96
C SER A 27 -2.60 -4.87 -53.34
N GLU A 28 -2.40 -5.81 -52.45
CA GLU A 28 -3.46 -6.58 -51.80
C GLU A 28 -4.12 -5.85 -50.64
N PHE A 29 -3.44 -4.86 -50.04
CA PHE A 29 -3.92 -4.15 -48.86
C PHE A 29 -3.79 -2.65 -49.04
N LYS A 30 -4.86 -1.92 -48.71
CA LYS A 30 -4.82 -0.46 -48.60
C LYS A 30 -4.43 -0.08 -47.18
N ILE A 31 -3.18 0.30 -46.97
CA ILE A 31 -2.65 0.67 -45.67
C ILE A 31 -2.56 2.20 -45.61
N ASN A 32 -3.29 2.78 -44.66
CA ASN A 32 -3.15 4.20 -44.31
C ASN A 32 -2.27 4.31 -43.08
N TYR A 33 -1.34 5.26 -43.07
CA TYR A 33 -0.52 5.53 -41.88
C TYR A 33 -0.48 7.03 -41.59
N SER A 34 -0.25 7.36 -40.34
CA SER A 34 0.04 8.71 -39.87
C SER A 34 1.31 8.73 -39.04
N ILE A 35 2.05 9.82 -39.14
CA ILE A 35 3.28 10.02 -38.35
C ILE A 35 2.98 11.13 -37.36
N HIS A 36 3.18 10.83 -36.09
CA HIS A 36 3.02 11.79 -35.00
C HIS A 36 4.38 11.96 -34.31
N THR A 37 4.83 13.19 -34.19
CA THR A 37 5.99 13.51 -33.36
C THR A 37 5.49 13.63 -31.92
N ILE A 38 6.02 12.77 -31.05
CA ILE A 38 5.78 12.88 -29.62
C ILE A 38 6.87 13.77 -29.05
N GLU A 39 6.50 14.94 -28.57
CA GLU A 39 7.44 15.83 -27.88
C GLU A 39 8.02 15.16 -26.64
N ASN A 40 9.28 15.45 -26.35
CA ASN A 40 9.93 14.93 -25.15
C ASN A 40 9.39 15.67 -23.91
N LYS A 41 8.19 15.26 -23.49
CA LYS A 41 7.57 15.75 -22.26
C LYS A 41 8.26 15.10 -21.07
N ASN A 42 8.60 15.90 -20.08
CA ASN A 42 9.00 15.37 -18.78
C ASN A 42 7.75 14.80 -18.07
N TRP A 43 7.44 13.55 -18.39
CA TRP A 43 6.30 12.83 -17.85
C TRP A 43 6.33 12.76 -16.32
N ASN A 44 7.51 12.74 -15.72
CA ASN A 44 7.67 12.77 -14.26
C ASN A 44 7.11 14.06 -13.67
N LYS A 45 7.45 15.23 -14.26
CA LYS A 45 6.90 16.52 -13.80
C LYS A 45 5.39 16.63 -13.98
N GLU A 46 4.85 16.06 -15.05
CA GLU A 46 3.41 16.11 -15.31
C GLU A 46 2.67 15.16 -14.35
N TRP A 47 3.24 13.99 -14.09
CA TRP A 47 2.73 13.06 -13.10
C TRP A 47 2.78 13.65 -11.69
N GLU A 48 3.90 14.27 -11.28
CA GLU A 48 4.03 14.95 -9.98
C GLU A 48 2.96 16.04 -9.77
N LYS A 49 2.63 16.83 -10.82
CA LYS A 49 1.57 17.84 -10.75
C LYS A 49 0.18 17.24 -10.52
N ASN A 50 -0.07 16.05 -11.07
CA ASN A 50 -1.36 15.38 -10.99
C ASN A 50 -1.50 14.49 -9.74
N PHE A 51 -0.37 14.16 -9.07
CA PHE A 51 -0.39 13.39 -7.84
C PHE A 51 -0.86 14.26 -6.67
N LYS A 52 -2.02 13.93 -6.10
CA LYS A 52 -2.67 14.76 -5.08
C LYS A 52 -2.27 14.32 -3.67
N LYS A 53 -2.24 15.28 -2.74
CA LYS A 53 -2.19 14.98 -1.31
C LYS A 53 -3.48 14.30 -0.88
N VAL A 54 -3.37 13.35 0.03
CA VAL A 54 -4.53 12.67 0.65
C VAL A 54 -4.73 13.24 2.07
N LYS A 55 -5.95 13.69 2.36
CA LYS A 55 -6.33 14.14 3.70
C LYS A 55 -7.22 13.07 4.33
N ILE A 56 -6.94 12.71 5.58
CA ILE A 56 -7.73 11.74 6.34
C ILE A 56 -8.09 12.38 7.68
N GLY A 57 -9.38 12.62 7.86
CA GLY A 57 -9.85 13.45 8.98
C GLY A 57 -9.27 14.88 8.93
N ASP A 58 -9.30 15.55 10.08
CA ASP A 58 -8.86 16.95 10.16
C ASP A 58 -7.36 17.09 10.46
N ASN A 59 -6.71 16.07 10.96
CA ASN A 59 -5.38 16.12 11.54
C ASN A 59 -4.32 15.29 10.80
N CYS A 60 -4.68 14.49 9.79
CA CYS A 60 -3.72 13.67 9.04
C CYS A 60 -3.64 14.06 7.56
N VAL A 61 -2.43 14.14 7.04
CA VAL A 61 -2.17 14.34 5.61
C VAL A 61 -1.04 13.44 5.13
N ILE A 62 -1.26 12.80 4.00
CA ILE A 62 -0.26 12.03 3.28
C ILE A 62 0.15 12.84 2.05
N ARG A 63 1.44 13.04 1.87
CA ARG A 63 1.98 13.77 0.72
C ARG A 63 3.23 13.12 0.15
N ALA A 64 3.51 13.41 -1.10
CA ALA A 64 4.79 13.10 -1.70
C ALA A 64 5.88 14.12 -1.30
N PRO A 65 7.17 13.78 -1.42
CA PRO A 65 8.27 14.70 -1.10
C PRO A 65 8.23 16.02 -1.89
N PHE A 66 7.76 16.00 -3.13
CA PHE A 66 7.65 17.18 -4.00
C PHE A 66 6.46 18.11 -3.66
N HIS A 67 5.58 17.72 -2.74
CA HIS A 67 4.52 18.60 -2.26
C HIS A 67 5.01 19.54 -1.16
N LYS A 68 4.46 20.76 -1.10
CA LYS A 68 4.68 21.67 0.03
C LYS A 68 4.28 20.99 1.35
N ALA A 69 5.06 21.23 2.39
CA ALA A 69 4.77 20.75 3.75
C ALA A 69 3.38 21.19 4.23
N SER A 70 2.84 20.46 5.18
CA SER A 70 1.56 20.71 5.82
C SER A 70 1.77 20.99 7.31
N LYS A 71 0.86 21.76 7.93
CA LYS A 71 0.86 22.02 9.37
C LYS A 71 -0.12 21.10 10.12
N LYS A 72 -0.35 19.88 9.61
CA LYS A 72 -1.21 18.89 10.27
C LYS A 72 -0.44 18.14 11.35
N ASP A 73 -1.13 17.66 12.38
CA ASP A 73 -0.52 16.95 13.51
C ASP A 73 0.24 15.70 13.02
N TYR A 74 -0.35 15.00 12.04
CA TYR A 74 0.23 13.82 11.42
C TYR A 74 0.48 14.06 9.93
N GLU A 75 1.66 14.59 9.61
CA GLU A 75 2.14 14.64 8.24
C GLU A 75 2.95 13.38 7.94
N ILE A 76 2.55 12.64 6.88
CA ILE A 76 3.24 11.43 6.42
C ILE A 76 3.78 11.68 5.02
N ILE A 77 5.08 11.49 4.83
CA ILE A 77 5.75 11.69 3.56
C ILE A 77 5.99 10.32 2.92
N ILE A 78 5.31 10.05 1.80
CA ILE A 78 5.46 8.80 1.05
C ILE A 78 5.95 9.13 -0.36
N MET A 79 7.06 8.52 -0.77
CA MET A 79 7.45 8.52 -2.17
C MET A 79 6.59 7.48 -2.90
N PRO A 80 5.75 7.92 -3.83
CA PRO A 80 4.87 7.03 -4.56
C PRO A 80 5.67 6.30 -5.64
N GLU A 81 6.13 5.11 -5.31
CA GLU A 81 6.74 4.14 -6.21
C GLU A 81 5.73 3.04 -6.56
N MET A 82 6.19 1.93 -7.13
CA MET A 82 5.35 0.78 -7.48
C MET A 82 4.97 -0.09 -6.25
N SER A 83 5.00 0.50 -5.03
CA SER A 83 4.60 -0.16 -3.79
C SER A 83 3.19 0.25 -3.39
N PHE A 84 2.41 -0.69 -2.83
CA PHE A 84 1.09 -0.41 -2.29
C PHE A 84 1.18 0.44 -1.01
N GLY A 85 0.13 1.26 -0.73
CA GLY A 85 0.08 2.06 0.50
C GLY A 85 0.44 3.54 0.32
N THR A 86 0.12 4.16 -0.83
CA THR A 86 0.30 5.62 -1.04
C THR A 86 -0.76 6.48 -0.34
N GLY A 87 -1.71 5.86 0.35
CA GLY A 87 -2.82 6.53 1.02
C GLY A 87 -4.04 6.83 0.14
N HIS A 88 -3.97 6.61 -1.17
CA HIS A 88 -5.10 6.89 -2.08
C HIS A 88 -6.18 5.81 -2.03
N HIS A 89 -5.79 4.57 -1.79
CA HIS A 89 -6.72 3.44 -1.75
C HIS A 89 -7.59 3.45 -0.48
N GLU A 90 -8.86 3.08 -0.61
CA GLU A 90 -9.85 3.08 0.46
C GLU A 90 -9.40 2.23 1.66
N SER A 91 -8.89 1.02 1.43
CA SER A 91 -8.43 0.13 2.50
C SER A 91 -7.33 0.78 3.35
N THR A 92 -6.36 1.45 2.71
CA THR A 92 -5.30 2.17 3.43
C THR A 92 -5.88 3.33 4.26
N GLN A 93 -6.85 4.07 3.71
CA GLN A 93 -7.49 5.17 4.44
C GLN A 93 -8.29 4.68 5.64
N LEU A 94 -8.95 3.52 5.53
CA LEU A 94 -9.70 2.91 6.63
C LEU A 94 -8.77 2.44 7.75
N MET A 95 -7.66 1.79 7.41
CA MET A 95 -6.62 1.40 8.38
C MET A 95 -6.05 2.62 9.11
N ILE A 96 -5.73 3.69 8.37
CA ILE A 96 -5.25 4.94 8.95
C ILE A 96 -6.27 5.54 9.93
N ARG A 97 -7.57 5.51 9.62
CA ARG A 97 -8.62 5.98 10.53
C ARG A 97 -8.61 5.22 11.85
N TYR A 98 -8.46 3.88 11.81
CA TYR A 98 -8.34 3.10 13.04
C TYR A 98 -7.13 3.51 13.88
N ILE A 99 -5.97 3.69 13.24
CA ILE A 99 -4.76 4.13 13.93
C ILE A 99 -4.94 5.53 14.53
N LEU A 100 -5.59 6.46 13.82
CA LEU A 100 -5.86 7.80 14.32
C LEU A 100 -6.80 7.79 15.52
N ASP A 101 -7.79 6.91 15.52
CA ASP A 101 -8.77 6.77 16.61
C ASP A 101 -8.20 6.02 17.83
N SER A 102 -7.06 5.32 17.69
CA SER A 102 -6.43 4.53 18.74
C SER A 102 -5.39 5.35 19.52
N ASN A 103 -5.19 5.01 20.80
CA ASN A 103 -4.01 5.43 21.55
C ASN A 103 -2.93 4.36 21.44
N LEU A 104 -1.80 4.67 20.80
CA LEU A 104 -0.69 3.74 20.59
C LEU A 104 0.50 3.99 21.52
N THR A 105 0.37 4.90 22.49
CA THR A 105 1.45 5.23 23.42
C THR A 105 1.96 3.96 24.11
N ASP A 106 3.27 3.74 24.02
CA ASP A 106 4.00 2.64 24.62
C ASP A 106 3.65 1.21 24.10
N LEU A 107 2.82 1.09 23.05
CA LEU A 107 2.46 -0.19 22.47
C LEU A 107 3.54 -0.74 21.53
N ASN A 108 3.68 -2.06 21.51
CA ASN A 108 4.42 -2.80 20.50
C ASN A 108 3.48 -3.12 19.33
N VAL A 109 3.81 -2.64 18.15
CA VAL A 109 2.96 -2.76 16.95
C VAL A 109 3.65 -3.67 15.93
N CYS A 110 2.86 -4.50 15.24
CA CYS A 110 3.30 -5.28 14.10
C CYS A 110 2.56 -4.82 12.84
N ASP A 111 3.27 -4.65 11.71
CA ASP A 111 2.71 -4.27 10.40
C ASP A 111 3.08 -5.34 9.37
N VAL A 112 2.13 -6.21 9.02
CA VAL A 112 2.32 -7.34 8.12
C VAL A 112 1.88 -6.97 6.70
N GLY A 113 2.81 -7.09 5.74
CA GLY A 113 2.61 -6.58 4.38
C GLY A 113 2.68 -5.05 4.36
N SER A 114 3.78 -4.50 4.89
CA SER A 114 3.90 -3.07 5.20
C SER A 114 3.90 -2.16 3.95
N GLY A 115 4.20 -2.66 2.76
CA GLY A 115 4.19 -1.90 1.52
C GLY A 115 5.11 -0.68 1.58
N THR A 116 4.54 0.52 1.45
CA THR A 116 5.27 1.79 1.61
C THR A 116 5.71 2.07 3.04
N GLY A 117 5.24 1.30 4.03
CA GLY A 117 5.44 1.53 5.46
C GLY A 117 4.53 2.60 6.07
N ILE A 118 3.48 3.01 5.37
CA ILE A 118 2.62 4.13 5.81
C ILE A 118 1.94 3.88 7.16
N LEU A 119 1.48 2.65 7.44
CA LEU A 119 0.84 2.29 8.70
C LEU A 119 1.86 2.26 9.84
N SER A 120 3.05 1.73 9.58
CA SER A 120 4.18 1.74 10.51
C SER A 120 4.58 3.17 10.89
N ILE A 121 4.72 4.08 9.91
CA ILE A 121 5.06 5.49 10.13
C ILE A 121 4.01 6.17 11.02
N LEU A 122 2.73 5.97 10.71
CA LEU A 122 1.68 6.57 11.52
C LEU A 122 1.65 6.00 12.92
N SER A 123 1.89 4.69 13.09
CA SER A 123 1.96 4.05 14.39
C SER A 123 3.07 4.65 15.28
N GLU A 124 4.27 4.85 14.72
CA GLU A 124 5.35 5.53 15.45
C GLU A 124 4.98 6.97 15.80
N LYS A 125 4.42 7.73 14.87
CA LYS A 125 3.96 9.12 15.11
C LYS A 125 2.85 9.21 16.17
N LYS A 126 2.06 8.15 16.34
CA LYS A 126 1.03 8.01 17.38
C LYS A 126 1.58 7.52 18.72
N GLY A 127 2.89 7.40 18.86
CA GLY A 127 3.55 7.10 20.13
C GLY A 127 3.91 5.63 20.36
N ALA A 128 3.79 4.77 19.36
CA ALA A 128 4.20 3.37 19.51
C ALA A 128 5.62 3.27 20.10
N LYS A 129 5.82 2.33 21.03
CA LYS A 129 7.11 2.05 21.64
C LYS A 129 8.08 1.44 20.63
N LYS A 130 7.57 0.50 19.86
CA LYS A 130 8.29 -0.22 18.82
C LYS A 130 7.32 -0.62 17.72
N VAL A 131 7.79 -0.62 16.47
CA VAL A 131 7.05 -1.14 15.32
C VAL A 131 7.92 -2.16 14.59
N ASP A 132 7.48 -3.39 14.52
CA ASP A 132 8.10 -4.40 13.65
C ASP A 132 7.26 -4.52 12.38
N ALA A 133 7.92 -4.38 11.22
CA ALA A 133 7.28 -4.42 9.91
C ALA A 133 7.89 -5.52 9.04
N VAL A 134 7.07 -6.21 8.26
CA VAL A 134 7.55 -7.19 7.28
C VAL A 134 6.86 -7.02 5.94
N ASP A 135 7.63 -7.24 4.87
CA ASP A 135 7.08 -7.37 3.52
C ASP A 135 7.88 -8.40 2.72
N VAL A 136 7.19 -9.19 1.90
CA VAL A 136 7.79 -10.22 1.06
C VAL A 136 8.33 -9.68 -0.26
N ASP A 137 7.89 -8.49 -0.68
CA ASP A 137 8.40 -7.82 -1.88
C ASP A 137 9.62 -6.95 -1.52
N LEU A 138 10.76 -7.30 -2.09
CA LEU A 138 12.01 -6.56 -1.90
C LEU A 138 11.89 -5.07 -2.28
N ARG A 139 11.03 -4.73 -3.24
CA ARG A 139 10.78 -3.32 -3.64
C ARG A 139 10.03 -2.58 -2.55
N CYS A 140 9.00 -3.20 -1.96
CA CYS A 140 8.27 -2.66 -0.81
C CYS A 140 9.22 -2.46 0.37
N TYR A 141 10.02 -3.46 0.71
CA TYR A 141 11.03 -3.36 1.77
C TYR A 141 11.98 -2.18 1.56
N LYS A 142 12.57 -2.03 0.36
CA LYS A 142 13.48 -0.91 0.05
C LYS A 142 12.78 0.44 0.09
N ASN A 143 11.58 0.55 -0.49
CA ASN A 143 10.79 1.78 -0.50
C ASN A 143 10.40 2.21 0.92
N SER A 144 9.99 1.25 1.78
CA SER A 144 9.63 1.55 3.18
C SER A 144 10.80 2.15 3.96
N ILE A 145 12.02 1.60 3.83
CA ILE A 145 13.22 2.14 4.47
C ILE A 145 13.43 3.62 4.10
N GLU A 146 13.32 3.95 2.81
CA GLU A 146 13.46 5.33 2.36
C GLU A 146 12.34 6.24 2.90
N ASN A 147 11.11 5.73 2.98
CA ASN A 147 10.00 6.47 3.58
C ASN A 147 10.18 6.66 5.08
N PHE A 148 10.72 5.68 5.81
CA PHE A 148 11.04 5.83 7.24
C PHE A 148 12.07 6.94 7.47
N LYS A 149 13.13 7.00 6.66
CA LYS A 149 14.13 8.09 6.71
C LYS A 149 13.48 9.45 6.45
N ARG A 150 12.61 9.58 5.41
CA ARG A 150 11.91 10.83 5.08
C ARG A 150 11.00 11.32 6.21
N ASN A 151 10.45 10.40 6.99
CA ASN A 151 9.59 10.70 8.13
C ASN A 151 10.33 10.79 9.47
N GLN A 152 11.67 10.63 9.47
CA GLN A 152 12.54 10.65 10.65
C GLN A 152 12.15 9.59 11.69
N CYS A 153 11.67 8.43 11.22
CA CYS A 153 11.31 7.31 12.06
C CYS A 153 12.57 6.63 12.62
N SER A 154 12.54 6.29 13.90
CA SER A 154 13.65 5.65 14.63
C SER A 154 13.25 4.39 15.40
N LYS A 155 11.96 4.10 15.51
CA LYS A 155 11.41 2.98 16.28
C LYS A 155 10.88 1.84 15.39
N ILE A 156 10.99 1.97 14.06
CA ILE A 156 10.51 0.99 13.11
C ILE A 156 11.66 0.05 12.70
N HIS A 157 11.46 -1.23 12.90
CA HIS A 157 12.34 -2.28 12.43
C HIS A 157 11.65 -3.06 11.30
N VAL A 158 12.15 -2.93 10.08
CA VAL A 158 11.56 -3.60 8.91
C VAL A 158 12.43 -4.75 8.44
N GLN A 159 11.79 -5.84 8.00
CA GLN A 159 12.45 -7.03 7.45
C GLN A 159 11.86 -7.40 6.09
N HIS A 160 12.72 -7.81 5.17
CA HIS A 160 12.30 -8.49 3.94
C HIS A 160 12.04 -9.96 4.26
N ALA A 161 10.82 -10.28 4.67
CA ALA A 161 10.45 -11.58 5.22
C ALA A 161 8.93 -11.80 5.20
N THR A 162 8.52 -13.01 5.53
CA THR A 162 7.12 -13.36 5.84
C THR A 162 6.82 -13.15 7.33
N SER A 163 5.54 -13.17 7.71
CA SER A 163 5.09 -12.94 9.09
C SER A 163 5.56 -14.01 10.10
N ASP A 164 5.94 -15.19 9.62
CA ASP A 164 6.43 -16.27 10.46
C ASP A 164 7.76 -15.94 11.16
N THR A 165 8.53 -15.00 10.66
CA THR A 165 9.74 -14.49 11.34
C THR A 165 9.42 -13.72 12.62
N LEU A 166 8.18 -13.27 12.79
CA LEU A 166 7.72 -12.45 13.92
C LEU A 166 6.96 -13.24 15.00
N ILE A 167 6.64 -14.52 14.79
CA ILE A 167 5.78 -15.33 15.68
C ILE A 167 6.32 -15.53 17.10
N TYR A 168 7.60 -15.28 17.32
CA TYR A 168 8.24 -15.38 18.63
C TYR A 168 8.09 -14.11 19.47
N ASN A 169 7.61 -13.02 18.88
CA ASN A 169 7.33 -11.76 19.55
C ASN A 169 5.84 -11.66 19.89
N LYS A 170 5.51 -10.86 20.91
CA LYS A 170 4.13 -10.53 21.27
C LYS A 170 3.88 -9.05 21.01
N TYR A 171 2.71 -8.76 20.45
CA TYR A 171 2.31 -7.41 20.06
C TYR A 171 1.00 -7.02 20.73
N ASP A 172 0.87 -5.73 21.01
CA ASP A 172 -0.37 -5.14 21.51
C ASP A 172 -1.34 -4.81 20.38
N LEU A 173 -0.77 -4.50 19.21
CA LEU A 173 -1.53 -4.22 17.97
C LEU A 173 -0.88 -4.90 16.77
N ILE A 174 -1.68 -5.61 15.99
CA ILE A 174 -1.29 -6.20 14.70
C ILE A 174 -2.09 -5.50 13.58
N LEU A 175 -1.38 -4.95 12.61
CA LEU A 175 -1.92 -4.32 11.41
C LEU A 175 -1.65 -5.21 10.20
N CYS A 176 -2.66 -5.41 9.33
CA CYS A 176 -2.45 -6.14 8.08
C CYS A 176 -3.43 -5.67 7.00
N ASN A 177 -2.89 -5.11 5.90
CA ASN A 177 -3.68 -4.64 4.75
C ASN A 177 -3.20 -5.33 3.47
N ILE A 178 -3.56 -6.58 3.30
CA ILE A 178 -3.20 -7.44 2.16
C ILE A 178 -4.44 -8.11 1.57
N THR A 179 -4.30 -8.82 0.44
CA THR A 179 -5.43 -9.50 -0.19
C THR A 179 -6.01 -10.61 0.71
N LEU A 180 -7.32 -10.86 0.58
CA LEU A 180 -8.09 -11.81 1.42
C LEU A 180 -7.44 -13.17 1.58
N ASN A 181 -6.94 -13.78 0.49
CA ASN A 181 -6.35 -15.12 0.57
C ASN A 181 -5.08 -15.12 1.43
N HIS A 182 -4.17 -14.19 1.18
CA HIS A 182 -2.97 -14.05 2.00
C HIS A 182 -3.29 -13.67 3.46
N LEU A 183 -4.36 -12.91 3.68
CA LEU A 183 -4.81 -12.57 5.02
C LEU A 183 -5.21 -13.82 5.80
N ILE A 184 -6.04 -14.71 5.21
CA ILE A 184 -6.49 -15.98 5.82
C ILE A 184 -5.28 -16.88 6.13
N ASP A 185 -4.32 -16.97 5.24
CA ASP A 185 -3.09 -17.76 5.42
C ASP A 185 -2.28 -17.29 6.66
N ASN A 186 -2.41 -16.03 7.06
CA ASN A 186 -1.68 -15.45 8.18
C ASN A 186 -2.41 -15.57 9.54
N PHE A 187 -3.66 -16.00 9.62
CA PHE A 187 -4.42 -16.02 10.87
C PHE A 187 -3.75 -16.83 11.99
N ASN A 188 -3.13 -17.97 11.66
CA ASN A 188 -2.38 -18.74 12.63
C ASN A 188 -1.14 -17.99 13.15
N ASN A 189 -0.46 -17.24 12.31
CA ASN A 189 0.67 -16.40 12.71
C ASN A 189 0.20 -15.25 13.61
N PHE A 190 -0.92 -14.60 13.28
CA PHE A 190 -1.51 -13.56 14.14
C PHE A 190 -1.82 -14.11 15.54
N LYS A 191 -2.43 -15.31 15.64
CA LYS A 191 -2.64 -15.97 16.93
C LYS A 191 -1.32 -16.15 17.69
N LYS A 192 -0.28 -16.65 17.05
CA LYS A 192 1.04 -16.86 17.68
C LYS A 192 1.69 -15.57 18.15
N MET A 193 1.47 -14.45 17.43
CA MET A 193 1.97 -13.12 17.77
C MET A 193 1.12 -12.40 18.83
N SER A 194 -0.04 -12.93 19.20
CA SER A 194 -0.97 -12.31 20.14
C SER A 194 -0.75 -12.75 21.58
N SER A 195 -0.98 -11.84 22.49
CA SER A 195 -1.26 -12.06 23.91
C SER A 195 -2.70 -11.64 24.23
N ASN A 196 -3.21 -11.93 25.41
CA ASN A 196 -4.56 -11.53 25.78
C ASN A 196 -4.78 -10.01 25.56
N ASN A 197 -5.90 -9.64 24.95
CA ASN A 197 -6.27 -8.28 24.55
C ASN A 197 -5.45 -7.68 23.38
N THR A 198 -4.62 -8.46 22.66
CA THR A 198 -4.02 -7.98 21.41
C THR A 198 -5.11 -7.56 20.43
N GLU A 199 -5.04 -6.33 19.94
CA GLU A 199 -5.91 -5.86 18.87
C GLU A 199 -5.37 -6.27 17.51
N LEU A 200 -6.25 -6.72 16.62
CA LEU A 200 -5.96 -7.03 15.23
C LEU A 200 -6.82 -6.14 14.33
N ILE A 201 -6.19 -5.33 13.50
CA ILE A 201 -6.88 -4.49 12.50
C ILE A 201 -6.45 -4.95 11.11
N ILE A 202 -7.42 -5.36 10.32
CA ILE A 202 -7.20 -5.93 8.99
C ILE A 202 -8.02 -5.23 7.92
N SER A 203 -7.52 -5.24 6.68
CA SER A 203 -8.20 -4.74 5.49
C SER A 203 -7.67 -5.44 4.23
N GLY A 204 -8.16 -5.05 3.05
CA GLY A 204 -7.77 -5.64 1.77
C GLY A 204 -8.81 -6.61 1.23
N PHE A 205 -10.06 -6.48 1.70
CA PHE A 205 -11.21 -7.28 1.26
C PHE A 205 -12.50 -6.46 1.27
N TYR A 206 -13.55 -6.99 0.65
CA TYR A 206 -14.83 -6.32 0.51
C TYR A 206 -15.81 -6.70 1.63
N LYS A 207 -16.86 -5.90 1.77
CA LYS A 207 -17.93 -6.13 2.77
C LYS A 207 -18.55 -7.51 2.71
N ASP A 208 -18.73 -8.05 1.51
CA ASP A 208 -19.32 -9.38 1.31
C ASP A 208 -18.48 -10.50 1.93
N ASP A 209 -17.17 -10.29 2.07
CA ASP A 209 -16.24 -11.25 2.67
C ASP A 209 -16.23 -11.21 4.20
N LEU A 210 -16.82 -10.17 4.83
CA LEU A 210 -16.73 -9.95 6.28
C LEU A 210 -17.22 -11.15 7.09
N LYS A 211 -18.35 -11.76 6.69
CA LYS A 211 -18.90 -12.93 7.38
C LYS A 211 -17.92 -14.12 7.37
N LYS A 212 -17.28 -14.36 6.22
CA LYS A 212 -16.27 -15.41 6.06
C LYS A 212 -15.06 -15.13 6.96
N VAL A 213 -14.54 -13.90 6.93
CA VAL A 213 -13.39 -13.47 7.74
C VAL A 213 -13.69 -13.63 9.23
N ASN A 214 -14.87 -13.19 9.70
CA ASN A 214 -15.27 -13.33 11.10
C ASN A 214 -15.33 -14.80 11.53
N THR A 215 -15.90 -15.66 10.67
CA THR A 215 -16.01 -17.10 10.97
C THR A 215 -14.63 -17.75 11.06
N GLU A 216 -13.71 -17.39 10.17
CA GLU A 216 -12.35 -17.96 10.19
C GLU A 216 -11.54 -17.44 11.39
N LEU A 217 -11.54 -16.13 11.68
CA LEU A 217 -10.80 -15.55 12.79
C LEU A 217 -11.27 -16.05 14.16
N LYS A 218 -12.56 -16.36 14.31
CA LYS A 218 -13.10 -16.95 15.55
C LYS A 218 -12.43 -18.29 15.89
N LYS A 219 -12.03 -19.09 14.90
CA LYS A 219 -11.29 -20.35 15.10
C LYS A 219 -9.89 -20.13 15.72
N TYR A 220 -9.39 -18.90 15.63
CA TYR A 220 -8.10 -18.49 16.17
C TYR A 220 -8.22 -17.61 17.42
N ASN A 221 -9.39 -17.60 18.06
CA ASN A 221 -9.70 -16.85 19.28
C ASN A 221 -9.69 -15.32 19.10
N PHE A 222 -10.02 -14.82 17.92
CA PHE A 222 -10.24 -13.41 17.67
C PHE A 222 -11.72 -13.10 17.67
N ASP A 223 -12.14 -12.24 18.59
CA ASP A 223 -13.50 -11.75 18.70
C ASP A 223 -13.66 -10.46 17.88
N PHE A 224 -14.67 -10.42 17.03
CA PHE A 224 -15.02 -9.25 16.23
C PHE A 224 -15.47 -8.10 17.14
N ILE A 225 -14.93 -6.88 16.89
CA ILE A 225 -15.32 -5.65 17.60
C ILE A 225 -16.19 -4.79 16.71
N ASP A 226 -15.64 -4.27 15.61
CA ASP A 226 -16.35 -3.41 14.67
C ASP A 226 -15.70 -3.42 13.28
N TYR A 227 -16.28 -2.66 12.35
CA TYR A 227 -15.68 -2.39 11.04
C TYR A 227 -15.96 -0.96 10.58
N LYS A 228 -15.07 -0.45 9.73
CA LYS A 228 -15.25 0.80 8.98
C LYS A 228 -15.37 0.46 7.49
N GLU A 229 -16.20 1.23 6.76
CA GLU A 229 -16.48 0.99 5.35
C GLU A 229 -16.24 2.24 4.51
N LYS A 230 -15.73 2.05 3.30
CA LYS A 230 -15.62 3.06 2.26
C LYS A 230 -15.63 2.42 0.87
N ASN A 231 -16.60 2.80 0.01
CA ASN A 231 -16.72 2.27 -1.37
C ASN A 231 -16.65 0.73 -1.42
N ASN A 232 -17.42 0.06 -0.56
CA ASN A 232 -17.46 -1.40 -0.40
C ASN A 232 -16.17 -2.06 0.15
N TRP A 233 -15.07 -1.33 0.26
CA TRP A 233 -13.89 -1.78 1.00
C TRP A 233 -14.14 -1.64 2.50
N ILE A 234 -13.65 -2.60 3.26
CA ILE A 234 -13.74 -2.54 4.72
C ILE A 234 -12.38 -2.69 5.37
N SER A 235 -12.28 -2.16 6.58
CA SER A 235 -11.29 -2.53 7.57
C SER A 235 -12.02 -2.95 8.83
N SER A 236 -11.63 -4.08 9.42
CA SER A 236 -12.27 -4.63 10.60
C SER A 236 -11.30 -4.80 11.75
N LYS A 237 -11.82 -4.67 12.96
CA LYS A 237 -11.08 -4.72 14.22
C LYS A 237 -11.54 -5.93 15.03
N TYR A 238 -10.57 -6.61 15.61
CA TYR A 238 -10.76 -7.80 16.46
C TYR A 238 -9.92 -7.66 17.73
N CYS A 239 -10.30 -8.42 18.76
CA CYS A 239 -9.55 -8.60 19.99
C CYS A 239 -9.21 -10.08 20.18
N TYR A 240 -7.97 -10.39 20.47
CA TYR A 240 -7.56 -11.75 20.82
C TYR A 240 -7.91 -12.05 22.27
N ASN A 241 -8.60 -13.18 22.48
CA ASN A 241 -9.08 -13.60 23.80
C ASN A 241 -8.60 -15.01 24.11
N LEU A 242 -7.75 -15.17 25.14
CA LEU A 242 -7.20 -16.47 25.57
C LEU A 242 -8.25 -17.38 26.22
N ASN A 243 -9.36 -16.82 26.70
CA ASN A 243 -10.38 -17.54 27.49
C ASN A 243 -11.58 -18.04 26.65
N CYS A 244 -11.46 -18.04 25.33
CA CYS A 244 -12.51 -18.54 24.42
C CYS A 244 -12.17 -19.92 23.89
#